data_ec604f071f014a7823a415a818330fc0
#
_entry.id   ec604f071f014a7823a415a818330fc0
#
_cell.length_a   1.000
_cell.length_b   1.000
_cell.length_c   1.000
_cell.angle_alpha   90.00
_cell.angle_beta   90.00
_cell.angle_gamma   90.00
#
_symmetry.space_group_name_H-M   'P 1'
#
loop_
_entity.id
_entity.type
_entity.pdbx_description
1 polymer ?
#
loop_
_entity_poly.entity_id
_entity_poly.type
_entity_poly.pdbx_seq_one_letter_code
_entity_poly.pdbx_strand_id
1 'polypeptide(L)'
;MKLYLLLLFLITPFLGKSQAIDQEILNCQYKLTYVPDSLKPTVTKEDFMILEIGKKTSKFYSYNTVRVDSLIQNDTKNGVSPLEMLANRNKYGKKGFLYTVYTNYPDNKITMVEKLLSDTYQYEEPKGIQEWKILSEKKNMLGYEVQKATCIFGGRNYVAWFASDIPTSFGPYKFNGLPGLILQIEDSKNQYNFTCVGIKKMNGIAINKPTNAQGNINLSKKDFFKIFEQYSTEPLAFIQNHTPASISLKSGNSTTKKPYNPIELIP
;
A
#
# COMPACT_ATOMS: atom_id res chain seq x y z
N MET A 1 36.59 -55.80 13.19
CA MET A 1 35.14 -55.44 13.04
C MET A 1 35.02 -53.93 13.20
N LYS A 2 34.97 -53.15 12.07
CA LYS A 2 34.87 -51.68 12.12
C LYS A 2 33.41 -51.30 11.97
N LEU A 3 32.84 -50.68 13.01
CA LEU A 3 31.48 -50.21 13.04
C LEU A 3 31.40 -48.83 12.35
N TYR A 4 30.79 -48.78 11.16
CA TYR A 4 30.51 -47.49 10.47
C TYR A 4 29.18 -46.92 11.01
N LEU A 5 29.29 -45.83 11.78
CA LEU A 5 28.13 -45.06 12.22
C LEU A 5 27.66 -44.20 11.03
N LEU A 6 26.52 -44.59 10.44
CA LEU A 6 25.85 -43.83 9.38
C LEU A 6 25.07 -42.67 10.03
N LEU A 7 25.62 -41.45 9.98
CA LEU A 7 24.91 -40.24 10.42
C LEU A 7 23.88 -39.85 9.33
N LEU A 8 22.62 -40.19 9.56
CA LEU A 8 21.51 -39.79 8.71
C LEU A 8 21.21 -38.30 9.00
N PHE A 9 21.70 -37.40 8.13
CA PHE A 9 21.31 -35.97 8.17
C PHE A 9 19.86 -35.85 7.67
N LEU A 10 18.91 -35.70 8.59
CA LEU A 10 17.52 -35.31 8.28
C LEU A 10 17.53 -33.87 7.77
N ILE A 11 17.59 -33.70 6.44
CA ILE A 11 17.34 -32.41 5.79
C ILE A 11 15.83 -32.16 5.87
N THR A 12 15.36 -31.48 6.92
CA THR A 12 14.01 -30.95 6.96
C THR A 12 13.92 -29.81 5.93
N PRO A 13 13.03 -29.89 4.94
CA PRO A 13 12.84 -28.77 4.03
C PRO A 13 12.31 -27.58 4.84
N PHE A 14 13.11 -26.53 4.99
CA PHE A 14 12.68 -25.23 5.49
C PHE A 14 11.72 -24.65 4.45
N LEU A 15 10.45 -25.05 4.51
CA LEU A 15 9.37 -24.35 3.84
C LEU A 15 9.31 -22.96 4.48
N GLY A 16 9.83 -21.95 3.80
CA GLY A 16 9.76 -20.55 4.18
C GLY A 16 8.30 -20.11 4.24
N LYS A 17 7.62 -20.43 5.34
CA LYS A 17 6.29 -19.89 5.61
C LYS A 17 6.47 -18.39 5.79
N SER A 18 5.78 -17.60 4.98
CA SER A 18 5.59 -16.18 5.25
C SER A 18 5.12 -16.03 6.70
N GLN A 19 5.91 -15.34 7.52
CA GLN A 19 5.67 -15.28 8.95
C GLN A 19 4.50 -14.33 9.20
N ALA A 20 3.37 -14.87 9.71
CA ALA A 20 2.23 -14.06 10.12
C ALA A 20 2.66 -13.11 11.24
N ILE A 21 2.31 -11.83 11.09
CA ILE A 21 2.57 -10.79 12.10
C ILE A 21 1.35 -10.54 12.98
N ASP A 22 0.15 -10.85 12.48
CA ASP A 22 -1.11 -10.76 13.19
C ASP A 22 -2.17 -11.64 12.51
N GLN A 23 -3.37 -11.67 13.08
CA GLN A 23 -4.54 -12.33 12.51
C GLN A 23 -5.64 -11.31 12.26
N GLU A 24 -6.14 -11.26 11.04
CA GLU A 24 -7.20 -10.36 10.62
C GLU A 24 -8.51 -10.65 11.36
N ILE A 25 -9.06 -9.63 11.99
CA ILE A 25 -10.36 -9.67 12.68
C ILE A 25 -11.42 -8.82 11.97
N LEU A 26 -10.98 -7.81 11.19
CA LEU A 26 -11.83 -6.96 10.37
C LEU A 26 -11.17 -6.74 9.00
N ASN A 27 -12.01 -6.79 7.93
CA ASN A 27 -11.66 -6.38 6.58
C ASN A 27 -12.52 -5.18 6.19
N CYS A 28 -11.89 -4.05 5.90
CA CYS A 28 -12.57 -2.84 5.50
C CYS A 28 -12.22 -2.49 4.06
N GLN A 29 -13.23 -2.28 3.24
CA GLN A 29 -13.09 -1.91 1.84
C GLN A 29 -13.28 -0.41 1.69
N TYR A 30 -12.33 0.25 1.03
CA TYR A 30 -12.39 1.68 0.76
C TYR A 30 -12.41 1.93 -0.74
N LYS A 31 -13.26 2.86 -1.15
CA LYS A 31 -13.15 3.53 -2.44
C LYS A 31 -12.23 4.73 -2.24
N LEU A 32 -11.11 4.75 -2.95
CA LEU A 32 -10.23 5.91 -3.04
C LEU A 32 -10.56 6.65 -4.33
N THR A 33 -10.97 7.92 -4.20
CA THR A 33 -11.04 8.87 -5.32
C THR A 33 -9.92 9.86 -5.18
N TYR A 34 -9.11 10.06 -6.24
CA TYR A 34 -7.95 10.95 -6.16
C TYR A 34 -7.72 11.72 -7.45
N VAL A 35 -7.06 12.87 -7.34
CA VAL A 35 -6.60 13.71 -8.43
C VAL A 35 -5.14 13.37 -8.74
N PRO A 36 -4.81 12.71 -9.86
CA PRO A 36 -3.43 12.31 -10.15
C PRO A 36 -2.52 13.48 -10.55
N ASP A 37 -3.09 14.57 -10.99
CA ASP A 37 -2.41 15.76 -11.53
C ASP A 37 -3.03 17.02 -10.92
N SER A 38 -2.29 17.68 -10.03
CA SER A 38 -2.76 18.89 -9.36
C SER A 38 -3.07 20.07 -10.31
N LEU A 39 -2.53 20.04 -11.53
CA LEU A 39 -2.82 21.05 -12.58
C LEU A 39 -4.13 20.75 -13.31
N LYS A 40 -4.72 19.57 -13.10
CA LYS A 40 -5.99 19.13 -13.68
C LYS A 40 -6.95 18.65 -12.58
N PRO A 41 -7.37 19.50 -11.67
CA PRO A 41 -8.11 19.12 -10.46
C PRO A 41 -9.48 18.49 -10.73
N THR A 42 -10.03 18.67 -11.93
CA THR A 42 -11.31 18.06 -12.35
C THR A 42 -11.16 16.64 -12.85
N VAL A 43 -9.93 16.18 -13.15
CA VAL A 43 -9.67 14.81 -13.60
C VAL A 43 -9.38 13.93 -12.40
N THR A 44 -10.33 13.08 -12.06
CA THR A 44 -10.19 12.13 -10.96
C THR A 44 -9.94 10.72 -11.46
N LYS A 45 -9.33 9.91 -10.61
CA LYS A 45 -9.21 8.44 -10.74
C LYS A 45 -9.72 7.77 -9.49
N GLU A 46 -10.00 6.49 -9.62
CA GLU A 46 -10.48 5.66 -8.53
C GLU A 46 -9.61 4.42 -8.36
N ASP A 47 -9.49 3.97 -7.11
CA ASP A 47 -8.92 2.67 -6.76
C ASP A 47 -9.73 2.05 -5.61
N PHE A 48 -9.76 0.73 -5.54
CA PHE A 48 -10.34 0.00 -4.42
C PHE A 48 -9.24 -0.47 -3.49
N MET A 49 -9.33 -0.05 -2.24
CA MET A 49 -8.33 -0.31 -1.23
C MET A 49 -8.88 -1.24 -0.15
N ILE A 50 -8.03 -2.08 0.38
CA ILE A 50 -8.35 -2.99 1.49
C ILE A 50 -7.56 -2.57 2.73
N LEU A 51 -8.23 -2.51 3.87
CA LEU A 51 -7.63 -2.39 5.19
C LEU A 51 -7.92 -3.69 5.96
N GLU A 52 -6.91 -4.53 6.08
CA GLU A 52 -6.90 -5.70 6.97
C GLU A 52 -6.53 -5.21 8.38
N ILE A 53 -7.36 -5.49 9.37
CA ILE A 53 -7.15 -5.10 10.76
C ILE A 53 -7.02 -6.36 11.61
N GLY A 54 -5.89 -6.51 12.26
CA GLY A 54 -5.63 -7.50 13.28
C GLY A 54 -5.82 -6.94 14.69
N LYS A 55 -5.37 -7.69 15.70
CA LYS A 55 -5.44 -7.26 17.12
C LYS A 55 -4.46 -6.12 17.41
N LYS A 56 -3.31 -6.11 16.77
CA LYS A 56 -2.22 -5.15 17.02
C LYS A 56 -1.79 -4.39 15.77
N THR A 57 -1.91 -4.98 14.60
CA THR A 57 -1.37 -4.48 13.35
C THR A 57 -2.47 -4.31 12.33
N SER A 58 -2.32 -3.34 11.42
CA SER A 58 -3.14 -3.28 10.20
C SER A 58 -2.28 -3.26 8.95
N LYS A 59 -2.87 -3.69 7.82
CA LYS A 59 -2.26 -3.68 6.51
C LYS A 59 -3.21 -3.05 5.50
N PHE A 60 -2.74 -2.04 4.77
CA PHE A 60 -3.52 -1.29 3.79
C PHE A 60 -2.89 -1.37 2.41
N TYR A 61 -3.67 -1.74 1.37
CA TYR A 61 -3.17 -1.95 0.02
C TYR A 61 -4.26 -1.85 -1.04
N SER A 62 -3.87 -1.74 -2.33
CA SER A 62 -4.80 -1.75 -3.46
C SER A 62 -5.28 -3.17 -3.77
N TYR A 63 -6.60 -3.37 -3.75
CA TYR A 63 -7.24 -4.61 -4.23
C TYR A 63 -6.91 -4.88 -5.70
N ASN A 64 -6.98 -3.85 -6.55
CA ASN A 64 -6.71 -4.01 -7.98
C ASN A 64 -5.29 -4.49 -8.25
N THR A 65 -4.30 -3.96 -7.52
CA THR A 65 -2.90 -4.38 -7.65
C THR A 65 -2.72 -5.84 -7.25
N VAL A 66 -3.22 -6.24 -6.08
CA VAL A 66 -3.11 -7.64 -5.60
C VAL A 66 -3.83 -8.60 -6.55
N ARG A 67 -5.01 -8.23 -7.06
CA ARG A 67 -5.76 -9.04 -8.04
C ARG A 67 -4.96 -9.25 -9.34
N VAL A 68 -4.40 -8.17 -9.89
CA VAL A 68 -3.59 -8.25 -11.12
C VAL A 68 -2.33 -9.08 -10.90
N ASP A 69 -1.63 -8.88 -9.78
CA ASP A 69 -0.43 -9.64 -9.44
C ASP A 69 -0.73 -11.13 -9.27
N SER A 70 -1.87 -11.48 -8.64
CA SER A 70 -2.31 -12.87 -8.50
C SER A 70 -2.61 -13.53 -9.84
N LEU A 71 -3.25 -12.82 -10.77
CA LEU A 71 -3.53 -13.34 -12.12
C LEU A 71 -2.23 -13.57 -12.90
N ILE A 72 -1.30 -12.62 -12.88
CA ILE A 72 0.01 -12.76 -13.53
C ILE A 72 0.79 -13.92 -12.91
N GLN A 73 0.80 -14.03 -11.59
CA GLN A 73 1.50 -15.13 -10.90
C GLN A 73 0.90 -16.50 -11.25
N ASN A 74 -0.42 -16.59 -11.35
CA ASN A 74 -1.10 -17.82 -11.76
C ASN A 74 -0.73 -18.22 -13.20
N ASP A 75 -0.77 -17.28 -14.13
CA ASP A 75 -0.39 -17.55 -15.53
C ASP A 75 1.10 -17.96 -15.63
N THR A 76 1.98 -17.28 -14.87
CA THR A 76 3.40 -17.68 -14.79
C THR A 76 3.57 -19.12 -14.30
N LYS A 77 2.85 -19.51 -13.24
CA LYS A 77 2.87 -20.89 -12.72
C LYS A 77 2.34 -21.90 -13.72
N ASN A 78 1.40 -21.51 -14.58
CA ASN A 78 0.84 -22.35 -15.63
C ASN A 78 1.68 -22.34 -16.92
N GLY A 79 2.88 -21.72 -16.91
CA GLY A 79 3.82 -21.73 -18.04
C GLY A 79 3.47 -20.76 -19.16
N VAL A 80 2.57 -19.80 -18.95
CA VAL A 80 2.26 -18.75 -19.94
C VAL A 80 3.49 -17.87 -20.13
N SER A 81 3.92 -17.70 -21.37
CA SER A 81 5.13 -16.92 -21.67
C SER A 81 4.93 -15.40 -21.41
N PRO A 82 6.01 -14.66 -21.06
CA PRO A 82 5.92 -13.20 -20.90
C PRO A 82 5.40 -12.48 -22.15
N LEU A 83 5.72 -12.97 -23.34
CA LEU A 83 5.26 -12.40 -24.61
C LEU A 83 3.75 -12.59 -24.77
N GLU A 84 3.22 -13.76 -24.44
CA GLU A 84 1.80 -14.05 -24.47
C GLU A 84 1.03 -13.24 -23.42
N MET A 85 1.59 -13.08 -22.20
CA MET A 85 1.02 -12.22 -21.18
C MET A 85 0.95 -10.75 -21.65
N LEU A 86 1.99 -10.27 -22.34
CA LEU A 86 2.02 -8.92 -22.91
C LEU A 86 0.97 -8.75 -24.02
N ALA A 87 0.83 -9.72 -24.92
CA ALA A 87 -0.18 -9.72 -25.97
C ALA A 87 -1.62 -9.68 -25.38
N ASN A 88 -1.84 -10.39 -24.27
CA ASN A 88 -3.12 -10.51 -23.59
C ASN A 88 -3.27 -9.56 -22.39
N ARG A 89 -2.48 -8.48 -22.31
CA ARG A 89 -2.42 -7.57 -21.14
C ARG A 89 -3.78 -7.05 -20.68
N ASN A 90 -4.74 -6.89 -21.59
CA ASN A 90 -6.09 -6.39 -21.26
C ASN A 90 -6.88 -7.36 -20.35
N LYS A 91 -6.57 -8.64 -20.36
CA LYS A 91 -7.16 -9.67 -19.49
C LYS A 91 -6.89 -9.40 -18.00
N TYR A 92 -5.73 -8.84 -17.68
CA TYR A 92 -5.35 -8.57 -16.28
C TYR A 92 -6.02 -7.31 -15.72
N GLY A 93 -6.35 -6.35 -16.58
CA GLY A 93 -6.85 -5.03 -16.16
C GLY A 93 -5.70 -4.12 -15.71
N LYS A 94 -6.06 -3.05 -15.00
CA LYS A 94 -5.10 -2.06 -14.50
C LYS A 94 -4.81 -2.28 -13.02
N LYS A 95 -3.54 -2.15 -12.63
CA LYS A 95 -3.15 -2.02 -11.23
C LYS A 95 -3.60 -0.66 -10.70
N GLY A 96 -3.91 -0.62 -9.42
CA GLY A 96 -4.06 0.61 -8.66
C GLY A 96 -2.73 1.06 -8.06
N PHE A 97 -2.77 1.61 -6.86
CA PHE A 97 -1.55 1.99 -6.12
C PHE A 97 -0.67 0.77 -5.83
N LEU A 98 0.65 0.97 -5.93
CA LEU A 98 1.63 -0.10 -5.77
C LEU A 98 2.13 -0.24 -4.33
N TYR A 99 1.78 0.72 -3.46
CA TYR A 99 2.19 0.69 -2.07
C TYR A 99 1.36 -0.24 -1.20
N THR A 100 2.00 -0.73 -0.16
CA THR A 100 1.37 -1.39 1.00
C THR A 100 1.84 -0.70 2.26
N VAL A 101 0.91 -0.35 3.15
CA VAL A 101 1.19 0.27 4.44
C VAL A 101 0.89 -0.70 5.55
N TYR A 102 1.85 -0.92 6.45
CA TYR A 102 1.68 -1.66 7.69
C TYR A 102 1.70 -0.67 8.84
N THR A 103 0.63 -0.60 9.61
CA THR A 103 0.56 0.26 10.79
C THR A 103 0.77 -0.57 12.05
N ASN A 104 1.63 -0.09 12.93
CA ASN A 104 2.11 -0.78 14.13
C ASN A 104 2.93 -2.05 13.82
N TYR A 105 3.69 -2.01 12.76
CA TYR A 105 4.68 -3.04 12.39
C TYR A 105 5.93 -2.40 11.78
N PRO A 106 7.11 -2.57 12.42
CA PRO A 106 7.31 -3.07 13.80
C PRO A 106 6.53 -2.26 14.85
N ASP A 107 6.46 -2.75 16.09
CA ASP A 107 5.70 -2.08 17.15
C ASP A 107 5.99 -0.57 17.20
N ASN A 108 4.94 0.25 17.30
CA ASN A 108 4.97 1.72 17.30
C ASN A 108 5.50 2.38 16.01
N LYS A 109 5.60 1.64 14.91
CA LYS A 109 6.02 2.16 13.62
C LYS A 109 4.96 1.95 12.54
N ILE A 110 5.12 2.70 11.46
CA ILE A 110 4.49 2.48 10.17
C ILE A 110 5.58 2.04 9.20
N THR A 111 5.37 0.90 8.53
CA THR A 111 6.21 0.46 7.43
C THR A 111 5.50 0.71 6.12
N MET A 112 6.10 1.52 5.27
CA MET A 112 5.66 1.75 3.88
C MET A 112 6.50 0.88 2.96
N VAL A 113 5.83 0.11 2.12
CA VAL A 113 6.46 -0.75 1.11
C VAL A 113 5.87 -0.40 -0.24
N GLU A 114 6.70 -0.17 -1.24
CA GLU A 114 6.22 0.10 -2.59
C GLU A 114 7.15 -0.53 -3.64
N LYS A 115 6.54 -1.16 -4.64
CA LYS A 115 7.24 -1.75 -5.75
C LYS A 115 7.43 -0.73 -6.87
N LEU A 116 8.67 -0.59 -7.33
CA LEU A 116 9.04 0.27 -8.44
C LEU A 116 9.92 -0.51 -9.42
N LEU A 117 9.43 -0.76 -10.62
CA LEU A 117 10.05 -1.65 -11.60
C LEU A 117 10.22 -3.08 -11.02
N SER A 118 11.47 -3.57 -10.97
CA SER A 118 11.85 -4.87 -10.38
C SER A 118 12.05 -4.82 -8.87
N ASP A 119 12.32 -3.63 -8.32
CA ASP A 119 12.74 -3.45 -6.95
C ASP A 119 11.57 -3.15 -6.02
N THR A 120 11.72 -3.52 -4.77
CA THR A 120 10.78 -3.20 -3.70
C THR A 120 11.48 -2.34 -2.67
N TYR A 121 11.02 -1.13 -2.51
CA TYR A 121 11.55 -0.15 -1.56
C TYR A 121 10.70 -0.13 -0.31
N GLN A 122 11.33 0.10 0.84
CA GLN A 122 10.61 0.33 2.09
C GLN A 122 11.27 1.38 2.96
N TYR A 123 10.46 2.02 3.78
CA TYR A 123 10.93 2.84 4.90
C TYR A 123 10.00 2.68 6.10
N GLU A 124 10.50 3.07 7.26
CA GLU A 124 9.78 3.09 8.51
C GLU A 124 9.70 4.52 9.06
N GLU A 125 8.57 4.84 9.68
CA GLU A 125 8.35 6.10 10.40
C GLU A 125 7.58 5.84 11.71
N PRO A 126 7.61 6.76 12.70
CA PRO A 126 6.81 6.62 13.90
C PRO A 126 5.31 6.58 13.62
N LYS A 127 4.58 5.75 14.37
CA LYS A 127 3.12 5.74 14.38
C LYS A 127 2.57 6.89 15.23
N GLY A 128 1.37 7.38 14.91
CA GLY A 128 0.66 8.34 15.77
C GLY A 128 1.17 9.77 15.65
N ILE A 129 1.69 10.14 14.50
CA ILE A 129 2.17 11.52 14.24
C ILE A 129 1.04 12.51 13.95
N GLN A 130 -0.20 12.03 13.75
CA GLN A 130 -1.36 12.89 13.51
C GLN A 130 -1.88 13.48 14.83
N GLU A 131 -1.88 14.81 14.92
CA GLU A 131 -2.53 15.55 16.01
C GLU A 131 -3.99 15.79 15.65
N TRP A 132 -4.89 14.96 16.19
CA TRP A 132 -6.30 15.02 15.88
C TRP A 132 -7.03 16.03 16.75
N LYS A 133 -7.79 16.93 16.09
CA LYS A 133 -8.80 17.75 16.73
C LYS A 133 -10.16 17.13 16.49
N ILE A 134 -10.75 16.53 17.52
CA ILE A 134 -12.09 15.95 17.48
C ILE A 134 -13.12 17.08 17.63
N LEU A 135 -14.15 17.05 16.79
CA LEU A 135 -15.21 18.06 16.72
C LEU A 135 -16.54 17.44 17.15
N SER A 136 -17.56 18.28 17.39
CA SER A 136 -18.87 17.84 17.87
C SER A 136 -19.79 17.31 16.76
N GLU A 137 -19.48 17.61 15.50
CA GLU A 137 -20.32 17.22 14.37
C GLU A 137 -20.36 15.71 14.19
N LYS A 138 -21.56 15.19 13.99
CA LYS A 138 -21.87 13.79 13.78
C LYS A 138 -22.75 13.58 12.56
N LYS A 139 -22.64 12.40 11.95
CA LYS A 139 -23.51 11.91 10.87
C LYS A 139 -23.60 10.40 10.90
N ASN A 140 -24.47 9.80 10.06
CA ASN A 140 -24.53 8.34 9.89
C ASN A 140 -23.81 7.90 8.62
N MET A 141 -22.98 6.86 8.72
CA MET A 141 -22.30 6.20 7.61
C MET A 141 -22.30 4.68 7.82
N LEU A 142 -22.69 3.92 6.82
CA LEU A 142 -22.75 2.44 6.87
C LEU A 142 -23.49 1.88 8.11
N GLY A 143 -24.48 2.62 8.62
CA GLY A 143 -25.24 2.23 9.82
C GLY A 143 -24.56 2.57 11.16
N TYR A 144 -23.42 3.26 11.14
CA TYR A 144 -22.72 3.72 12.34
C TYR A 144 -22.85 5.23 12.52
N GLU A 145 -23.01 5.71 13.74
CA GLU A 145 -22.79 7.13 14.05
C GLU A 145 -21.29 7.41 13.96
N VAL A 146 -20.91 8.41 13.14
CA VAL A 146 -19.53 8.85 12.99
C VAL A 146 -19.35 10.26 13.47
N GLN A 147 -18.21 10.53 14.10
CA GLN A 147 -17.83 11.85 14.61
C GLN A 147 -16.71 12.43 13.75
N LYS A 148 -16.75 13.75 13.58
CA LYS A 148 -15.77 14.49 12.79
C LYS A 148 -14.48 14.74 13.57
N ALA A 149 -13.36 14.61 12.86
CA ALA A 149 -12.05 15.04 13.36
C ALA A 149 -11.25 15.68 12.24
N THR A 150 -10.27 16.52 12.60
CA THR A 150 -9.37 17.16 11.65
C THR A 150 -7.93 17.00 12.08
N CYS A 151 -7.00 16.94 11.12
CA CYS A 151 -5.56 16.99 11.35
C CYS A 151 -4.82 17.63 10.18
N ILE A 152 -3.55 17.96 10.40
CA ILE A 152 -2.60 18.25 9.34
C ILE A 152 -1.69 17.03 9.21
N PHE A 153 -1.53 16.52 7.98
CA PHE A 153 -0.65 15.39 7.72
C PHE A 153 -0.03 15.51 6.32
N GLY A 154 1.29 15.27 6.19
CA GLY A 154 2.01 15.32 4.93
C GLY A 154 1.83 16.64 4.15
N GLY A 155 1.67 17.77 4.82
CA GLY A 155 1.44 19.08 4.21
C GLY A 155 0.01 19.33 3.71
N ARG A 156 -0.97 18.47 4.06
CA ARG A 156 -2.38 18.62 3.73
C ARG A 156 -3.24 18.73 4.98
N ASN A 157 -4.35 19.50 4.90
CA ASN A 157 -5.39 19.51 5.93
C ASN A 157 -6.39 18.41 5.62
N TYR A 158 -6.70 17.56 6.58
CA TYR A 158 -7.65 16.45 6.44
C TYR A 158 -8.86 16.61 7.34
N VAL A 159 -10.00 16.12 6.83
CA VAL A 159 -11.25 15.93 7.58
C VAL A 159 -11.53 14.43 7.60
N ALA A 160 -11.65 13.85 8.80
CA ALA A 160 -11.98 12.44 9.02
C ALA A 160 -13.35 12.30 9.69
N TRP A 161 -14.02 11.19 9.41
CA TRP A 161 -15.22 10.72 10.08
C TRP A 161 -14.95 9.32 10.62
N PHE A 162 -15.00 9.16 11.93
CA PHE A 162 -14.67 7.91 12.60
C PHE A 162 -15.84 7.38 13.44
N ALA A 163 -15.97 6.04 13.48
CA ALA A 163 -17.00 5.32 14.21
C ALA A 163 -16.45 4.79 15.54
N SER A 164 -16.85 5.37 16.66
CA SER A 164 -16.44 4.92 18.02
C SER A 164 -16.97 3.53 18.36
N ASP A 165 -18.09 3.11 17.75
CA ASP A 165 -18.68 1.78 17.92
C ASP A 165 -17.82 0.65 17.33
N ILE A 166 -16.82 1.00 16.51
CA ILE A 166 -15.82 0.06 16.01
C ILE A 166 -14.49 0.37 16.69
N PRO A 167 -14.18 -0.28 17.86
CA PRO A 167 -13.09 0.13 18.73
C PRO A 167 -11.72 -0.28 18.19
N THR A 168 -11.25 0.44 17.19
CA THR A 168 -9.91 0.31 16.63
C THR A 168 -9.36 1.70 16.31
N SER A 169 -8.06 1.89 16.47
CA SER A 169 -7.41 3.16 16.14
C SER A 169 -6.88 3.24 14.72
N PHE A 170 -7.22 2.26 13.85
CA PHE A 170 -6.72 2.20 12.49
C PHE A 170 -7.64 2.92 11.49
N GLY A 171 -7.07 3.29 10.35
CA GLY A 171 -7.75 3.90 9.21
C GLY A 171 -7.02 3.62 7.90
N PRO A 172 -7.51 4.16 6.77
CA PRO A 172 -6.87 3.99 5.48
C PRO A 172 -5.51 4.68 5.43
N TYR A 173 -4.63 4.20 4.53
CA TYR A 173 -3.27 4.71 4.36
C TYR A 173 -2.50 4.67 5.69
N LYS A 174 -1.97 5.79 6.14
CA LYS A 174 -1.22 5.94 7.39
C LYS A 174 -2.03 6.58 8.51
N PHE A 175 -3.32 6.87 8.26
CA PHE A 175 -4.15 7.56 9.25
C PHE A 175 -4.52 6.61 10.39
N ASN A 176 -4.22 7.04 11.61
CA ASN A 176 -4.46 6.24 12.82
C ASN A 176 -4.57 7.16 14.05
N GLY A 177 -4.97 6.59 15.20
CA GLY A 177 -4.96 7.30 16.50
C GLY A 177 -6.29 7.89 16.92
N LEU A 178 -7.35 7.89 16.09
CA LEU A 178 -8.69 8.22 16.54
C LEU A 178 -9.30 7.08 17.38
N PRO A 179 -10.23 7.37 18.31
CA PRO A 179 -10.86 6.34 19.16
C PRO A 179 -12.01 5.61 18.43
N GLY A 180 -11.74 5.12 17.23
CA GLY A 180 -12.66 4.42 16.36
C GLY A 180 -12.17 4.31 14.94
N LEU A 181 -12.76 3.38 14.17
CA LEU A 181 -12.43 3.17 12.76
C LEU A 181 -12.72 4.42 11.93
N ILE A 182 -11.76 4.89 11.16
CA ILE A 182 -11.95 6.00 10.21
C ILE A 182 -12.75 5.47 9.01
N LEU A 183 -14.02 5.85 8.87
CA LEU A 183 -14.86 5.45 7.75
C LEU A 183 -14.73 6.36 6.53
N GLN A 184 -14.37 7.61 6.72
CA GLN A 184 -14.07 8.53 5.64
C GLN A 184 -12.94 9.46 6.04
N ILE A 185 -12.06 9.77 5.10
CA ILE A 185 -11.08 10.84 5.27
C ILE A 185 -10.79 11.48 3.91
N GLU A 186 -10.79 12.79 3.88
CA GLU A 186 -10.54 13.58 2.67
C GLU A 186 -9.68 14.80 2.98
N ASP A 187 -8.86 15.22 2.03
CA ASP A 187 -8.12 16.47 2.16
C ASP A 187 -8.99 17.67 1.76
N SER A 188 -8.67 18.85 2.31
CA SER A 188 -9.44 20.09 2.12
C SER A 188 -9.55 20.58 0.67
N LYS A 189 -8.71 20.02 -0.23
CA LYS A 189 -8.74 20.34 -1.67
C LYS A 189 -9.47 19.28 -2.49
N ASN A 190 -10.07 18.26 -1.87
CA ASN A 190 -10.72 17.12 -2.50
C ASN A 190 -9.81 16.38 -3.51
N GLN A 191 -8.49 16.37 -3.23
CA GLN A 191 -7.52 15.70 -4.08
C GLN A 191 -7.34 14.23 -3.70
N TYR A 192 -7.66 13.87 -2.47
CA TYR A 192 -7.67 12.51 -1.95
C TYR A 192 -8.88 12.30 -1.06
N ASN A 193 -9.72 11.32 -1.39
CA ASN A 193 -10.87 10.94 -0.58
C ASN A 193 -10.91 9.42 -0.45
N PHE A 194 -10.78 8.92 0.77
CA PHE A 194 -10.96 7.52 1.13
C PHE A 194 -12.32 7.37 1.80
N THR A 195 -13.22 6.64 1.19
CA THR A 195 -14.56 6.36 1.74
C THR A 195 -14.73 4.86 1.93
N CYS A 196 -14.98 4.42 3.17
CA CYS A 196 -15.32 3.04 3.47
C CYS A 196 -16.66 2.67 2.82
N VAL A 197 -16.67 1.58 2.06
CA VAL A 197 -17.84 1.07 1.33
C VAL A 197 -18.30 -0.30 1.83
N GLY A 198 -17.51 -0.94 2.69
CA GLY A 198 -17.85 -2.24 3.26
C GLY A 198 -16.97 -2.62 4.43
N ILE A 199 -17.55 -3.30 5.41
CA ILE A 199 -16.87 -3.81 6.62
C ILE A 199 -17.29 -5.26 6.80
N LYS A 200 -16.33 -6.15 6.97
CA LYS A 200 -16.56 -7.58 7.18
C LYS A 200 -15.75 -8.08 8.37
N LYS A 201 -16.41 -8.79 9.29
CA LYS A 201 -15.71 -9.55 10.36
C LYS A 201 -14.99 -10.73 9.74
N MET A 202 -13.77 -10.98 10.21
CA MET A 202 -12.89 -12.04 9.73
C MET A 202 -12.56 -13.00 10.85
N ASN A 203 -12.25 -14.24 10.49
CA ASN A 203 -11.96 -15.33 11.44
C ASN A 203 -10.49 -15.75 11.36
N GLY A 204 -9.58 -14.81 11.61
CA GLY A 204 -8.18 -15.14 11.82
C GLY A 204 -7.37 -15.49 10.58
N ILE A 205 -7.62 -14.86 9.44
CA ILE A 205 -6.72 -14.94 8.27
C ILE A 205 -5.41 -14.25 8.63
N ALA A 206 -4.28 -14.89 8.27
CA ALA A 206 -2.97 -14.35 8.60
C ALA A 206 -2.69 -13.02 7.87
N ILE A 207 -2.33 -11.98 8.63
CA ILE A 207 -1.69 -10.78 8.10
C ILE A 207 -0.19 -11.09 8.03
N ASN A 208 0.34 -11.16 6.82
CA ASN A 208 1.74 -11.52 6.59
C ASN A 208 2.61 -10.27 6.50
N LYS A 209 3.85 -10.38 7.01
CA LYS A 209 4.86 -9.34 6.87
C LYS A 209 5.20 -9.04 5.40
N PRO A 210 5.78 -7.86 5.11
CA PRO A 210 6.31 -7.58 3.78
C PRO A 210 7.33 -8.64 3.39
N THR A 211 7.13 -9.26 2.24
CA THR A 211 8.09 -10.23 1.68
C THR A 211 8.36 -9.91 0.23
N ASN A 212 9.64 -9.89 -0.12
CA ASN A 212 10.11 -9.95 -1.48
C ASN A 212 11.17 -11.04 -1.55
N ALA A 213 11.14 -11.88 -2.59
CA ALA A 213 12.12 -12.94 -2.80
C ALA A 213 13.57 -12.42 -2.92
N GLN A 214 13.73 -11.18 -3.36
CA GLN A 214 15.03 -10.49 -3.53
C GLN A 214 15.42 -9.60 -2.33
N GLY A 215 14.55 -9.50 -1.30
CA GLY A 215 14.69 -8.56 -0.20
C GLY A 215 14.19 -7.16 -0.54
N ASN A 216 13.85 -6.38 0.49
CA ASN A 216 13.42 -5.00 0.33
C ASN A 216 14.61 -4.05 0.47
N ILE A 217 14.68 -3.02 -0.36
CA ILE A 217 15.67 -1.95 -0.25
C ILE A 217 15.19 -0.96 0.80
N ASN A 218 15.89 -0.92 1.93
CA ASN A 218 15.57 -0.01 3.03
C ASN A 218 16.12 1.38 2.73
N LEU A 219 15.27 2.38 2.83
CA LEU A 219 15.60 3.78 2.58
C LEU A 219 15.20 4.65 3.78
N SER A 220 15.75 5.87 3.83
CA SER A 220 15.12 6.93 4.60
C SER A 220 13.82 7.36 3.91
N LYS A 221 12.84 7.89 4.69
CA LYS A 221 11.60 8.45 4.11
C LYS A 221 11.92 9.51 3.04
N LYS A 222 12.90 10.38 3.30
CA LYS A 222 13.33 11.43 2.38
C LYS A 222 13.86 10.88 1.05
N ASP A 223 14.70 9.83 1.09
CA ASP A 223 15.25 9.23 -0.13
C ASP A 223 14.18 8.47 -0.90
N PHE A 224 13.26 7.80 -0.20
CA PHE A 224 12.09 7.16 -0.80
C PHE A 224 11.27 8.17 -1.61
N PHE A 225 10.89 9.30 -1.01
CA PHE A 225 10.13 10.36 -1.69
C PHE A 225 10.87 10.90 -2.91
N LYS A 226 12.19 11.12 -2.81
CA LYS A 226 13.02 11.58 -3.93
C LYS A 226 13.00 10.61 -5.11
N ILE A 227 13.12 9.30 -4.84
CA ILE A 227 13.08 8.25 -5.88
C ILE A 227 11.69 8.23 -6.55
N PHE A 228 10.62 8.27 -5.77
CA PHE A 228 9.26 8.23 -6.29
C PHE A 228 8.86 9.49 -7.05
N GLU A 229 9.31 10.66 -6.61
CA GLU A 229 9.16 11.91 -7.35
C GLU A 229 9.85 11.80 -8.71
N GLN A 230 11.12 11.40 -8.73
CA GLN A 230 11.88 11.24 -9.96
C GLN A 230 11.20 10.27 -10.94
N TYR A 231 10.80 9.09 -10.48
CA TYR A 231 10.06 8.14 -11.32
C TYR A 231 8.75 8.72 -11.84
N SER A 232 7.99 9.41 -10.99
CA SER A 232 6.67 9.94 -11.35
C SER A 232 6.77 11.09 -12.34
N THR A 233 7.78 11.96 -12.20
CA THR A 233 7.97 13.13 -13.07
C THR A 233 8.77 12.81 -14.34
N GLU A 234 9.76 11.93 -14.26
CA GLU A 234 10.72 11.62 -15.34
C GLU A 234 10.86 10.09 -15.57
N PRO A 235 9.78 9.35 -15.82
CA PRO A 235 9.81 7.88 -15.80
C PRO A 235 10.76 7.27 -16.82
N LEU A 236 10.93 7.87 -18.01
CA LEU A 236 11.84 7.33 -19.04
C LEU A 236 13.30 7.47 -18.62
N ALA A 237 13.70 8.62 -18.09
CA ALA A 237 15.05 8.85 -17.58
C ALA A 237 15.33 7.91 -16.38
N PHE A 238 14.35 7.74 -15.48
CA PHE A 238 14.46 6.83 -14.37
C PHE A 238 14.68 5.38 -14.82
N ILE A 239 13.86 4.89 -15.77
CA ILE A 239 13.96 3.52 -16.31
C ILE A 239 15.33 3.32 -16.98
N GLN A 240 15.81 4.28 -17.79
CA GLN A 240 17.11 4.20 -18.44
C GLN A 240 18.27 4.07 -17.45
N ASN A 241 18.21 4.80 -16.33
CA ASN A 241 19.25 4.78 -15.29
C ASN A 241 19.22 3.54 -14.40
N HIS A 242 18.08 2.81 -14.35
CA HIS A 242 17.88 1.66 -13.46
C HIS A 242 17.70 0.33 -14.21
N THR A 243 17.83 0.33 -15.55
CA THR A 243 17.84 -0.87 -16.37
C THR A 243 19.25 -1.14 -16.89
N PRO A 244 19.66 -2.43 -17.03
CA PRO A 244 20.93 -2.78 -17.62
C PRO A 244 21.10 -2.16 -19.01
N ALA A 245 22.31 -1.69 -19.33
CA ALA A 245 22.64 -1.03 -20.61
C ALA A 245 22.32 -1.87 -21.87
N SER A 246 22.08 -3.18 -21.70
CA SER A 246 21.64 -4.08 -22.77
C SER A 246 20.19 -3.85 -23.24
N ILE A 247 19.39 -3.10 -22.49
CA ILE A 247 18.00 -2.74 -22.86
C ILE A 247 17.99 -1.26 -23.23
N SER A 248 18.42 -0.95 -24.44
CA SER A 248 18.31 0.41 -24.99
C SER A 248 16.85 0.69 -25.35
N LEU A 249 16.17 1.47 -24.53
CA LEU A 249 14.90 2.06 -24.90
C LEU A 249 15.19 3.16 -25.93
N LYS A 250 14.61 3.07 -27.14
CA LYS A 250 14.68 4.18 -28.09
C LYS A 250 14.19 5.45 -27.41
N SER A 251 15.10 6.39 -27.21
CA SER A 251 14.81 7.69 -26.61
C SER A 251 13.83 8.44 -27.51
N GLY A 252 12.56 8.40 -27.15
CA GLY A 252 11.65 9.47 -27.57
C GLY A 252 11.99 10.69 -26.72
N ASN A 253 12.35 11.81 -27.35
CA ASN A 253 12.67 13.08 -26.70
C ASN A 253 11.48 13.68 -25.93
N SER A 254 10.93 12.98 -24.96
CA SER A 254 9.95 13.57 -24.07
C SER A 254 10.66 14.11 -22.82
N THR A 255 11.12 15.34 -22.91
CA THR A 255 11.71 16.11 -21.79
C THR A 255 10.63 16.74 -20.89
N THR A 256 9.35 16.53 -21.18
CA THR A 256 8.26 17.08 -20.36
C THR A 256 8.08 16.27 -19.09
N LYS A 257 8.34 16.91 -17.95
CA LYS A 257 8.01 16.37 -16.64
C LYS A 257 6.51 16.06 -16.58
N LYS A 258 6.18 14.86 -16.08
CA LYS A 258 4.78 14.52 -15.83
C LYS A 258 4.32 15.20 -14.55
N PRO A 259 3.09 15.67 -14.50
CA PRO A 259 2.50 16.17 -13.27
C PRO A 259 2.48 15.06 -12.20
N TYR A 260 2.79 15.45 -10.98
CA TYR A 260 2.82 14.56 -9.83
C TYR A 260 2.07 15.21 -8.67
N ASN A 261 1.09 14.49 -8.12
CA ASN A 261 0.31 14.93 -6.98
C ASN A 261 0.38 13.85 -5.89
N PRO A 262 1.43 13.79 -5.06
CA PRO A 262 1.55 12.79 -4.01
C PRO A 262 0.55 13.04 -2.87
N ILE A 263 0.18 11.98 -2.15
CA ILE A 263 -0.69 12.07 -0.98
C ILE A 263 -0.03 12.86 0.18
N GLU A 264 1.29 12.74 0.31
CA GLU A 264 2.11 13.56 1.21
C GLU A 264 2.93 14.53 0.37
N LEU A 265 2.76 15.85 0.60
CA LEU A 265 3.47 16.91 -0.11
C LEU A 265 4.86 17.19 0.48
N ILE A 266 5.06 16.78 1.72
CA ILE A 266 6.32 16.88 2.46
C ILE A 266 6.69 15.51 3.05
N PRO A 267 7.97 15.11 2.98
CA PRO A 267 8.44 13.82 3.49
C PRO A 267 8.44 13.73 5.03
#